data_014c1239066d35690b4d6bf28eeeb011
#
_entry.id   014c1239066d35690b4d6bf28eeeb011
#
_cell.length_a   1.000
_cell.length_b   1.000
_cell.length_c   1.000
_cell.angle_alpha   90.00
_cell.angle_beta   90.00
_cell.angle_gamma   90.00
#
_symmetry.space_group_name_H-M   'P 1'
#
loop_
_entity.id
_entity.type
_entity.pdbx_description
1 polymer ?
#
loop_
_entity_poly.entity_id
_entity_poly.type
_entity_poly.pdbx_seq_one_letter_code
_entity_poly.pdbx_strand_id
1 'polypeptide(L)'
;GLDAAEVRVLRAPCMGRCDTAPVLEIGHNHIDHATKDKVDAAISAGDTHPHITDYQKLDAYRDDGGYVQLESLRRDGDWEAVQELLNQSGLRGLGGAGFPSGKKWGFVRAAEGPRYLAVNGDEGEPGPFKVRYYLGRTPHLFLEGMLIAAWAVEADICFIYMRDEY
;
A
#
# COMPACT_ATOMS: atom_id res chain seq x y z
N GLY A 1 -7.02 -32.48 20.75
CA GLY A 1 -6.23 -32.06 19.60
C GLY A 1 -7.12 -31.94 18.39
N LEU A 2 -6.70 -31.15 17.40
CA LEU A 2 -7.45 -30.99 16.16
C LEU A 2 -7.50 -32.32 15.40
N ASP A 3 -8.64 -32.64 14.80
CA ASP A 3 -8.78 -33.84 13.98
C ASP A 3 -8.07 -33.60 12.62
N ALA A 4 -7.12 -34.46 12.29
CA ALA A 4 -6.39 -34.40 11.02
C ALA A 4 -7.30 -34.61 9.77
N ALA A 5 -8.50 -35.11 9.96
CA ALA A 5 -9.50 -35.22 8.90
C ALA A 5 -10.23 -33.88 8.65
N GLU A 6 -10.25 -32.98 9.61
CA GLU A 6 -10.93 -31.69 9.55
C GLU A 6 -9.98 -30.51 9.27
N VAL A 7 -8.71 -30.64 9.64
CA VAL A 7 -7.74 -29.55 9.55
C VAL A 7 -6.50 -29.99 8.73
N ARG A 8 -6.27 -29.33 7.63
CA ARG A 8 -5.08 -29.52 6.81
C ARG A 8 -4.07 -28.41 7.06
N VAL A 9 -2.87 -28.77 7.46
CA VAL A 9 -1.74 -27.84 7.67
C VAL A 9 -0.82 -27.87 6.48
N LEU A 10 -0.55 -26.71 5.88
CA LEU A 10 0.34 -26.52 4.74
C LEU A 10 1.47 -25.58 5.12
N ARG A 11 2.64 -25.78 4.47
CA ARG A 11 3.71 -24.77 4.50
C ARG A 11 3.32 -23.63 3.55
N ALA A 12 3.26 -22.42 4.07
CA ALA A 12 3.00 -21.23 3.28
C ALA A 12 4.29 -20.60 2.76
N PRO A 13 4.24 -19.86 1.64
CA PRO A 13 5.31 -18.94 1.24
C PRO A 13 5.47 -17.81 2.27
N CYS A 14 6.40 -16.90 2.02
CA CYS A 14 6.59 -15.74 2.90
C CYS A 14 5.32 -14.86 2.92
N MET A 15 4.77 -14.64 4.11
CA MET A 15 3.55 -13.82 4.33
C MET A 15 3.85 -12.35 4.62
N GLY A 16 5.11 -11.89 4.49
CA GLY A 16 5.50 -10.51 4.77
C GLY A 16 5.31 -10.05 6.21
N ARG A 17 5.30 -10.99 7.19
CA ARG A 17 5.03 -10.71 8.62
C ARG A 17 6.19 -11.15 9.52
N CYS A 18 7.41 -10.84 9.09
CA CYS A 18 8.62 -11.25 9.83
C CYS A 18 8.72 -10.59 11.22
N ASP A 19 8.14 -9.41 11.38
CA ASP A 19 8.07 -8.64 12.62
C ASP A 19 7.19 -9.31 13.71
N THR A 20 6.24 -10.14 13.27
CA THR A 20 5.28 -10.82 14.16
C THR A 20 5.42 -12.34 14.16
N ALA A 21 6.55 -12.84 13.65
CA ALA A 21 6.81 -14.28 13.60
C ALA A 21 6.82 -14.93 15.01
N PRO A 22 6.45 -16.21 15.13
CA PRO A 22 5.93 -17.08 14.08
C PRO A 22 4.49 -16.73 13.67
N VAL A 23 4.18 -16.88 12.39
CA VAL A 23 2.85 -16.54 11.85
C VAL A 23 2.21 -17.79 11.24
N LEU A 24 0.91 -17.90 11.40
CA LEU A 24 0.07 -18.90 10.78
C LEU A 24 -1.15 -18.21 10.18
N GLU A 25 -1.65 -18.73 9.07
CA GLU A 25 -2.87 -18.25 8.43
C GLU A 25 -3.98 -19.30 8.53
N ILE A 26 -5.19 -18.86 8.87
CA ILE A 26 -6.41 -19.68 8.92
C ILE A 26 -7.44 -19.00 8.01
N GLY A 27 -7.71 -19.61 6.85
CA GLY A 27 -8.48 -18.91 5.81
C GLY A 27 -7.68 -17.71 5.31
N HIS A 28 -8.14 -16.49 5.61
CA HIS A 28 -7.43 -15.23 5.33
C HIS A 28 -7.02 -14.47 6.60
N ASN A 29 -7.20 -15.10 7.77
CA ASN A 29 -6.82 -14.51 9.04
C ASN A 29 -5.40 -14.91 9.44
N HIS A 30 -4.55 -13.91 9.67
CA HIS A 30 -3.18 -14.10 10.15
C HIS A 30 -3.13 -14.13 11.67
N ILE A 31 -2.57 -15.17 12.22
CA ILE A 31 -2.33 -15.32 13.67
C ILE A 31 -0.88 -14.93 13.95
N ASP A 32 -0.69 -13.71 14.37
CA ASP A 32 0.62 -13.15 14.73
C ASP A 32 1.11 -13.70 16.08
N HIS A 33 2.44 -13.90 16.19
CA HIS A 33 3.06 -14.54 17.36
C HIS A 33 2.32 -15.84 17.71
N ALA A 34 2.14 -16.69 16.70
CA ALA A 34 1.31 -17.87 16.76
C ALA A 34 1.81 -18.83 17.85
N THR A 35 0.90 -19.21 18.74
CA THR A 35 1.07 -20.27 19.74
C THR A 35 -0.01 -21.31 19.51
N LYS A 36 0.21 -22.52 20.03
CA LYS A 36 -0.79 -23.58 19.94
C LYS A 36 -2.16 -23.12 20.43
N ASP A 37 -2.21 -22.42 21.57
CA ASP A 37 -3.48 -21.98 22.18
C ASP A 37 -4.21 -20.94 21.31
N LYS A 38 -3.47 -19.99 20.70
CA LYS A 38 -4.05 -19.01 19.77
C LYS A 38 -4.64 -19.70 18.53
N VAL A 39 -3.92 -20.67 17.98
CA VAL A 39 -4.35 -21.42 16.80
C VAL A 39 -5.58 -22.25 17.12
N ASP A 40 -5.58 -23.00 18.22
CA ASP A 40 -6.73 -23.80 18.65
C ASP A 40 -7.97 -22.92 18.91
N ALA A 41 -7.78 -21.74 19.51
CA ALA A 41 -8.86 -20.78 19.74
C ALA A 41 -9.45 -20.25 18.45
N ALA A 42 -8.61 -19.82 17.51
CA ALA A 42 -9.05 -19.29 16.22
C ALA A 42 -9.79 -20.34 15.39
N ILE A 43 -9.31 -21.58 15.35
CA ILE A 43 -9.99 -22.68 14.66
C ILE A 43 -11.34 -22.96 15.31
N SER A 44 -11.40 -23.04 16.65
CA SER A 44 -12.63 -23.31 17.38
C SER A 44 -13.69 -22.21 17.20
N ALA A 45 -13.23 -20.97 17.01
CA ALA A 45 -14.09 -19.81 16.75
C ALA A 45 -14.52 -19.69 15.26
N GLY A 46 -13.92 -20.46 14.34
CA GLY A 46 -14.11 -20.29 12.91
C GLY A 46 -13.59 -18.93 12.41
N ASP A 47 -12.53 -18.40 13.05
CA ASP A 47 -11.99 -17.08 12.78
C ASP A 47 -11.08 -17.13 11.53
N THR A 48 -11.71 -17.01 10.37
CA THR A 48 -11.08 -17.17 9.03
C THR A 48 -10.94 -15.86 8.26
N HIS A 49 -11.39 -14.74 8.82
CA HIS A 49 -11.35 -13.43 8.17
C HIS A 49 -10.27 -12.54 8.75
N PRO A 50 -9.62 -11.70 7.94
CA PRO A 50 -8.57 -10.82 8.42
C PRO A 50 -9.13 -9.77 9.40
N HIS A 51 -8.39 -9.54 10.48
CA HIS A 51 -8.66 -8.43 11.38
C HIS A 51 -8.08 -7.14 10.83
N ILE A 52 -8.97 -6.20 10.46
CA ILE A 52 -8.57 -4.89 9.97
C ILE A 52 -8.08 -4.06 11.14
N THR A 53 -6.83 -3.59 11.07
CA THR A 53 -6.25 -2.68 12.08
C THR A 53 -6.95 -1.33 12.05
N ASP A 54 -6.92 -0.61 13.18
CA ASP A 54 -7.41 0.78 13.19
C ASP A 54 -6.63 1.63 12.19
N TYR A 55 -7.36 2.34 11.35
CA TYR A 55 -6.81 3.20 10.32
C TYR A 55 -7.49 4.56 10.32
N GLN A 56 -6.80 5.57 9.78
CA GLN A 56 -7.36 6.90 9.58
C GLN A 56 -8.44 6.84 8.51
N LYS A 57 -9.70 7.01 8.93
CA LYS A 57 -10.86 7.04 8.03
C LYS A 57 -10.93 8.34 7.25
N LEU A 58 -11.71 8.35 6.19
CA LEU A 58 -11.85 9.48 5.27
C LEU A 58 -12.19 10.80 5.98
N ASP A 59 -13.15 10.78 6.90
CA ASP A 59 -13.56 12.00 7.61
C ASP A 59 -12.42 12.54 8.47
N ALA A 60 -11.76 11.70 9.25
CA ALA A 60 -10.60 12.09 10.05
C ALA A 60 -9.45 12.61 9.18
N TYR A 61 -9.21 11.99 8.02
CA TYR A 61 -8.19 12.47 7.09
C TYR A 61 -8.51 13.85 6.50
N ARG A 62 -9.79 14.10 6.18
CA ARG A 62 -10.26 15.41 5.72
C ARG A 62 -10.20 16.48 6.80
N ASP A 63 -10.59 16.14 8.03
CA ASP A 63 -10.51 17.06 9.18
C ASP A 63 -9.06 17.47 9.46
N ASP A 64 -8.09 16.60 9.20
CA ASP A 64 -6.65 16.91 9.27
C ASP A 64 -6.10 17.66 8.03
N GLY A 65 -6.96 18.08 7.10
CA GLY A 65 -6.58 18.82 5.90
C GLY A 65 -6.26 17.95 4.69
N GLY A 66 -6.55 16.65 4.75
CA GLY A 66 -6.37 15.74 3.62
C GLY A 66 -7.26 16.09 2.42
N TYR A 67 -6.77 15.79 1.23
CA TYR A 67 -7.34 16.10 -0.08
C TYR A 67 -7.43 17.59 -0.44
N VAL A 68 -7.14 18.52 0.47
CA VAL A 68 -7.15 19.98 0.19
C VAL A 68 -6.15 20.31 -0.93
N GLN A 69 -4.96 19.69 -0.88
CA GLN A 69 -3.94 19.91 -1.91
C GLN A 69 -4.40 19.39 -3.28
N LEU A 70 -4.97 18.19 -3.32
CA LEU A 70 -5.50 17.60 -4.55
C LEU A 70 -6.64 18.47 -5.16
N GLU A 71 -7.56 18.93 -4.32
CA GLU A 71 -8.67 19.79 -4.76
C GLU A 71 -8.16 21.12 -5.31
N SER A 72 -7.18 21.74 -4.66
CA SER A 72 -6.53 22.96 -5.14
C SER A 72 -5.85 22.76 -6.49
N LEU A 73 -5.09 21.69 -6.64
CA LEU A 73 -4.42 21.36 -7.91
C LEU A 73 -5.42 21.10 -9.04
N ARG A 74 -6.52 20.43 -8.75
CA ARG A 74 -7.56 20.17 -9.77
C ARG A 74 -8.32 21.43 -10.20
N ARG A 75 -8.44 22.42 -9.32
CA ARG A 75 -9.15 23.67 -9.62
C ARG A 75 -8.28 24.67 -10.38
N ASP A 76 -7.08 24.92 -9.85
CA ASP A 76 -6.24 26.03 -10.30
C ASP A 76 -4.77 25.60 -10.46
N GLY A 77 -4.51 24.29 -10.50
CA GLY A 77 -3.16 23.76 -10.42
C GLY A 77 -2.32 24.05 -11.66
N ASP A 78 -1.09 24.45 -11.38
CA ASP A 78 -0.02 24.60 -12.34
C ASP A 78 0.92 23.38 -12.18
N TRP A 79 0.97 22.55 -13.21
CA TRP A 79 1.77 21.33 -13.17
C TRP A 79 3.28 21.65 -13.15
N GLU A 80 3.69 22.72 -13.83
CA GLU A 80 5.06 23.19 -13.87
C GLU A 80 5.55 23.57 -12.45
N ALA A 81 4.69 24.22 -11.67
CA ALA A 81 4.98 24.50 -10.27
C ALA A 81 5.13 23.23 -9.42
N VAL A 82 4.30 22.21 -9.65
CA VAL A 82 4.42 20.91 -8.98
C VAL A 82 5.73 20.21 -9.37
N GLN A 83 6.08 20.23 -10.64
CA GLN A 83 7.36 19.66 -11.11
C GLN A 83 8.55 20.36 -10.48
N GLU A 84 8.53 21.68 -10.44
CA GLU A 84 9.61 22.46 -9.85
C GLU A 84 9.73 22.21 -8.34
N LEU A 85 8.61 22.14 -7.62
CA LEU A 85 8.58 21.77 -6.20
C LEU A 85 9.22 20.39 -5.96
N LEU A 86 8.88 19.40 -6.81
CA LEU A 86 9.49 18.06 -6.72
C LEU A 86 10.99 18.09 -7.03
N ASN A 87 11.43 18.90 -7.98
CA ASN A 87 12.85 19.07 -8.27
C ASN A 87 13.62 19.71 -7.10
N GLN A 88 13.04 20.74 -6.50
CA GLN A 88 13.62 21.44 -5.35
C GLN A 88 13.63 20.58 -4.09
N SER A 89 12.63 19.74 -3.89
CA SER A 89 12.58 18.81 -2.75
C SER A 89 13.68 17.75 -2.76
N GLY A 90 14.33 17.56 -3.90
CA GLY A 90 15.33 16.52 -4.08
C GLY A 90 14.78 15.09 -4.07
N LEU A 91 13.46 14.91 -4.15
CA LEU A 91 12.83 13.59 -4.17
C LEU A 91 13.31 12.77 -5.36
N ARG A 92 13.80 11.56 -5.07
CA ARG A 92 14.37 10.63 -6.04
C ARG A 92 13.73 9.26 -5.93
N GLY A 93 13.77 8.50 -7.03
CA GLY A 93 13.43 7.09 -7.00
C GLY A 93 14.42 6.32 -6.12
N LEU A 94 13.90 5.37 -5.35
CA LEU A 94 14.68 4.51 -4.45
C LEU A 94 14.94 3.11 -5.04
N GLY A 95 14.61 2.90 -6.31
CA GLY A 95 14.84 1.64 -7.02
C GLY A 95 16.25 1.47 -7.60
N GLY A 96 17.26 2.08 -6.98
CA GLY A 96 18.69 1.94 -7.34
C GLY A 96 19.23 3.09 -8.17
N ALA A 97 18.58 3.55 -9.22
CA ALA A 97 19.08 4.61 -10.12
C ALA A 97 19.06 6.01 -9.52
N GLY A 98 18.26 6.24 -8.47
CA GLY A 98 18.18 7.54 -7.81
C GLY A 98 17.71 8.68 -8.73
N PHE A 99 16.87 8.38 -9.73
CA PHE A 99 16.45 9.35 -10.72
C PHE A 99 15.52 10.42 -10.10
N PRO A 100 15.70 11.73 -10.39
CA PRO A 100 14.85 12.78 -9.85
C PRO A 100 13.39 12.62 -10.25
N SER A 101 12.47 12.59 -9.27
CA SER A 101 11.06 12.32 -9.50
C SER A 101 10.37 13.38 -10.36
N GLY A 102 10.67 14.67 -10.13
CA GLY A 102 10.11 15.76 -10.92
C GLY A 102 10.50 15.68 -12.39
N LYS A 103 11.75 15.34 -12.69
CA LYS A 103 12.20 15.13 -14.08
C LYS A 103 11.52 13.92 -14.72
N LYS A 104 11.37 12.83 -13.98
CA LYS A 104 10.67 11.63 -14.47
C LYS A 104 9.23 11.94 -14.85
N TRP A 105 8.51 12.67 -14.00
CA TRP A 105 7.13 13.04 -14.28
C TRP A 105 7.03 13.96 -15.50
N GLY A 106 7.98 14.90 -15.67
CA GLY A 106 8.05 15.75 -16.85
C GLY A 106 8.21 14.95 -18.14
N PHE A 107 9.06 13.94 -18.16
CA PHE A 107 9.23 13.08 -19.33
C PHE A 107 7.96 12.27 -19.64
N VAL A 108 7.29 11.76 -18.63
CA VAL A 108 6.03 11.03 -18.82
C VAL A 108 4.96 11.96 -19.38
N ARG A 109 4.83 13.17 -18.83
CA ARG A 109 3.84 14.15 -19.30
C ARG A 109 4.09 14.61 -20.74
N ALA A 110 5.35 14.73 -21.14
CA ALA A 110 5.73 15.13 -22.50
C ALA A 110 5.54 14.03 -23.56
N ALA A 111 5.35 12.78 -23.13
CA ALA A 111 5.11 11.67 -24.04
C ALA A 111 3.67 11.66 -24.55
N GLU A 112 3.46 11.16 -25.78
CA GLU A 112 2.12 10.92 -26.31
C GLU A 112 1.38 9.88 -25.46
N GLY A 113 0.04 10.09 -25.31
CA GLY A 113 -0.82 9.13 -24.59
C GLY A 113 -1.07 7.83 -25.37
N PRO A 114 -1.72 6.86 -24.76
CA PRO A 114 -2.25 6.89 -23.38
C PRO A 114 -1.15 6.74 -22.32
N ARG A 115 -1.31 7.42 -21.18
CA ARG A 115 -0.38 7.37 -20.05
C ARG A 115 -0.95 6.56 -18.90
N TYR A 116 -0.12 5.73 -18.30
CA TYR A 116 -0.51 4.84 -17.21
C TYR A 116 0.35 5.09 -15.97
N LEU A 117 -0.30 5.11 -14.80
CA LEU A 117 0.37 5.16 -13.52
C LEU A 117 0.27 3.79 -12.85
N ALA A 118 1.40 3.12 -12.67
CA ALA A 118 1.48 1.89 -11.90
C ALA A 118 2.09 2.17 -10.53
N VAL A 119 1.31 1.98 -9.47
CA VAL A 119 1.76 2.10 -8.10
C VAL A 119 2.16 0.72 -7.60
N ASN A 120 3.45 0.53 -7.42
CA ASN A 120 3.98 -0.73 -6.92
C ASN A 120 3.87 -0.78 -5.39
N GLY A 121 2.89 -1.53 -4.90
CA GLY A 121 2.68 -1.89 -3.50
C GLY A 121 3.11 -3.31 -3.17
N ASP A 122 3.86 -3.99 -4.07
CA ASP A 122 4.40 -5.32 -3.81
C ASP A 122 5.53 -5.28 -2.75
N GLU A 123 5.47 -6.19 -1.81
CA GLU A 123 6.50 -6.43 -0.77
C GLU A 123 6.90 -7.90 -0.78
N GLY A 124 7.40 -8.35 -1.93
CA GLY A 124 7.78 -9.75 -2.14
C GLY A 124 9.06 -10.19 -1.43
N GLU A 125 9.84 -9.28 -0.85
CA GLU A 125 11.07 -9.59 -0.14
C GLU A 125 10.82 -9.89 1.35
N PRO A 126 11.52 -10.88 1.93
CA PRO A 126 11.42 -11.12 3.38
C PRO A 126 11.92 -9.92 4.19
N GLY A 127 11.12 -9.49 5.16
CA GLY A 127 11.46 -8.39 6.09
C GLY A 127 10.86 -7.02 5.79
N PRO A 128 10.64 -6.58 4.53
CA PRO A 128 9.88 -5.35 4.27
C PRO A 128 8.41 -5.50 4.67
N PHE A 129 7.86 -4.47 5.30
CA PHE A 129 6.43 -4.36 5.65
C PHE A 129 5.96 -2.89 5.62
N LYS A 130 6.68 -2.03 4.89
CA LYS A 130 6.39 -0.59 4.81
C LYS A 130 5.08 -0.30 4.12
N VAL A 131 4.78 -0.98 3.01
CA VAL A 131 3.57 -0.75 2.22
C VAL A 131 2.35 -1.20 3.02
N ARG A 132 2.38 -2.40 3.58
CA ARG A 132 1.34 -2.89 4.49
C ARG A 132 1.10 -1.92 5.65
N TYR A 133 2.19 -1.38 6.24
CA TYR A 133 2.09 -0.42 7.33
C TYR A 133 1.32 0.85 6.92
N TYR A 134 1.68 1.46 5.79
CA TYR A 134 1.04 2.69 5.33
C TYR A 134 -0.38 2.46 4.82
N LEU A 135 -0.61 1.42 4.03
CA LEU A 135 -1.96 1.08 3.54
C LEU A 135 -2.90 0.72 4.68
N GLY A 136 -2.40 0.00 5.70
CA GLY A 136 -3.19 -0.39 6.86
C GLY A 136 -3.48 0.73 7.86
N ARG A 137 -2.81 1.88 7.80
CA ARG A 137 -2.97 2.98 8.78
C ARG A 137 -3.39 4.30 8.16
N THR A 138 -2.81 4.65 7.03
CA THR A 138 -3.02 5.95 6.36
C THR A 138 -3.36 5.79 4.88
N PRO A 139 -4.42 4.99 4.55
CA PRO A 139 -4.75 4.70 3.16
C PRO A 139 -5.08 5.94 2.34
N HIS A 140 -5.67 6.96 2.96
CA HIS A 140 -6.04 8.19 2.27
C HIS A 140 -4.84 9.05 1.88
N LEU A 141 -3.77 9.06 2.68
CA LEU A 141 -2.51 9.72 2.33
C LEU A 141 -1.89 9.07 1.07
N PHE A 142 -1.90 7.74 1.01
CA PHE A 142 -1.46 6.99 -0.17
C PHE A 142 -2.32 7.30 -1.40
N LEU A 143 -3.65 7.28 -1.25
CA LEU A 143 -4.58 7.56 -2.35
C LEU A 143 -4.46 9.00 -2.84
N GLU A 144 -4.33 9.98 -1.95
CA GLU A 144 -4.13 11.38 -2.35
C GLU A 144 -2.82 11.55 -3.14
N GLY A 145 -1.72 10.97 -2.65
CA GLY A 145 -0.44 11.02 -3.37
C GLY A 145 -0.52 10.39 -4.77
N MET A 146 -1.21 9.26 -4.90
CA MET A 146 -1.46 8.61 -6.19
C MET A 146 -2.27 9.51 -7.12
N LEU A 147 -3.34 10.13 -6.62
CA LEU A 147 -4.21 11.00 -7.42
C LEU A 147 -3.50 12.30 -7.83
N ILE A 148 -2.65 12.87 -6.98
CA ILE A 148 -1.80 14.01 -7.34
C ILE A 148 -0.81 13.62 -8.45
N ALA A 149 -0.17 12.45 -8.32
CA ALA A 149 0.73 11.95 -9.34
C ALA A 149 0.01 11.71 -10.67
N ALA A 150 -1.18 11.09 -10.63
CA ALA A 150 -2.01 10.86 -11.80
C ALA A 150 -2.40 12.17 -12.51
N TRP A 151 -2.81 13.17 -11.73
CA TRP A 151 -3.11 14.51 -12.24
C TRP A 151 -1.87 15.14 -12.87
N ALA A 152 -0.72 15.09 -12.19
CA ALA A 152 0.51 15.73 -12.66
C ALA A 152 1.04 15.15 -13.98
N VAL A 153 0.93 13.86 -14.19
CA VAL A 153 1.38 13.19 -15.43
C VAL A 153 0.25 13.01 -16.46
N GLU A 154 -0.97 13.47 -16.16
CA GLU A 154 -2.17 13.23 -16.98
C GLU A 154 -2.37 11.75 -17.28
N ALA A 155 -2.36 10.93 -16.27
CA ALA A 155 -2.56 9.50 -16.42
C ALA A 155 -4.03 9.18 -16.77
N ASP A 156 -4.21 8.38 -17.81
CA ASP A 156 -5.53 7.88 -18.23
C ASP A 156 -6.06 6.80 -17.31
N ILE A 157 -5.16 5.94 -16.80
CA ILE A 157 -5.50 4.83 -15.91
C ILE A 157 -4.42 4.69 -14.83
N CYS A 158 -4.88 4.42 -13.60
CA CYS A 158 -4.02 4.07 -12.47
C CYS A 158 -4.21 2.60 -12.11
N PHE A 159 -3.10 1.90 -11.90
CA PHE A 159 -3.07 0.54 -11.40
C PHE A 159 -2.37 0.53 -10.04
N ILE A 160 -2.95 -0.18 -9.09
CA ILE A 160 -2.31 -0.49 -7.81
C ILE A 160 -1.96 -1.97 -7.85
N TYR A 161 -0.66 -2.28 -7.85
CA TYR A 161 -0.17 -3.64 -7.83
C TYR A 161 0.21 -4.00 -6.40
N MET A 162 -0.46 -5.00 -5.85
CA MET A 162 -0.24 -5.51 -4.48
C MET A 162 -0.25 -7.03 -4.49
N ARG A 163 0.30 -7.60 -3.44
CA ARG A 163 0.17 -9.01 -3.15
C ARG A 163 -1.26 -9.32 -2.70
N ASP A 164 -1.71 -10.55 -2.93
CA ASP A 164 -3.03 -11.02 -2.52
C ASP A 164 -3.11 -11.35 -1.01
N GLU A 165 -1.97 -11.43 -0.33
CA GLU A 165 -1.93 -11.62 1.12
C GLU A 165 -2.16 -10.33 1.94
N TYR A 166 -2.45 -9.18 1.28
CA TYR A 166 -2.67 -7.88 1.96
C TYR A 166 -4.14 -7.48 1.96
#